data_b3196968733dea1734bced0fba9683dc
#
_entry.id   b3196968733dea1734bced0fba9683dc
#
_cell.length_a   1.000
_cell.length_b   1.000
_cell.length_c   1.000
_cell.angle_alpha   90.00
_cell.angle_beta   90.00
_cell.angle_gamma   90.00
#
_symmetry.space_group_name_H-M   'P 1'
#
loop_
_entity.id
_entity.type
_entity.pdbx_description
1 polymer ?
#
loop_
_entity_poly.entity_id
_entity_poly.type
_entity_poly.pdbx_seq_one_letter_code
_entity_poly.pdbx_strand_id
1 'polypeptide(L)'
;MRTLGFPITEHDKLPDVIIHDEKRNWLFLIEAVTSHGPMSYKRVLELELMLSACHAGLIFVSAFPDMAEFRRHSSKIAWDTEVWIAELPEHLIHYNGDRFLGPRDRSRS
;
A
#
# COMPACT_ATOMS: atom_id res chain seq x y z
N MET A 1 16.31 -4.99 -2.48
CA MET A 1 16.07 -3.68 -1.87
C MET A 1 17.17 -2.69 -2.18
N ARG A 2 18.39 -3.10 -2.04
CA ARG A 2 19.52 -2.20 -2.34
C ARG A 2 19.54 -1.69 -3.77
N THR A 3 18.96 -2.46 -4.67
CA THR A 3 18.90 -2.08 -6.08
C THR A 3 18.14 -0.78 -6.33
N LEU A 4 17.33 -0.35 -5.38
CA LEU A 4 16.56 0.88 -5.51
C LEU A 4 17.25 2.08 -4.88
N GLY A 5 18.40 1.88 -4.25
CA GLY A 5 19.26 2.96 -3.79
C GLY A 5 18.82 3.73 -2.56
N PHE A 6 17.84 3.24 -1.81
CA PHE A 6 17.43 3.94 -0.60
C PHE A 6 18.09 3.32 0.63
N PRO A 7 18.40 4.15 1.65
CA PRO A 7 19.05 3.66 2.85
C PRO A 7 18.10 2.83 3.70
N ILE A 8 18.61 1.71 4.22
CA ILE A 8 17.86 0.85 5.13
C ILE A 8 18.68 0.69 6.39
N THR A 9 18.10 1.00 7.53
CA THR A 9 18.74 0.80 8.82
C THR A 9 18.14 -0.40 9.51
N GLU A 10 18.80 -0.89 10.53
CA GLU A 10 18.30 -2.03 11.29
C GLU A 10 17.02 -1.73 12.07
N HIS A 11 16.70 -0.46 12.26
CA HIS A 11 15.49 -0.04 12.97
C HIS A 11 14.29 0.12 12.04
N ASP A 12 14.53 0.11 10.75
CA ASP A 12 13.44 0.27 9.78
C ASP A 12 12.69 -1.03 9.61
N LYS A 13 11.36 -0.92 9.61
CA LYS A 13 10.50 -2.07 9.35
C LYS A 13 10.10 -2.05 7.89
N LEU A 14 10.61 -3.00 7.14
CA LEU A 14 10.28 -3.12 5.73
C LEU A 14 8.92 -3.79 5.54
N PRO A 15 8.23 -3.48 4.44
CA PRO A 15 7.04 -4.25 4.06
C PRO A 15 7.42 -5.70 3.78
N ASP A 16 6.43 -6.60 3.84
CA ASP A 16 6.66 -8.01 3.58
C ASP A 16 7.09 -8.27 2.15
N VAL A 17 6.54 -7.51 1.20
CA VAL A 17 6.88 -7.65 -0.22
C VAL A 17 7.02 -6.26 -0.83
N ILE A 18 8.02 -6.09 -1.67
CA ILE A 18 8.21 -4.86 -2.43
C ILE A 18 8.37 -5.24 -3.90
N ILE A 19 7.56 -4.63 -4.75
CA ILE A 19 7.60 -4.89 -6.19
C ILE A 19 7.81 -3.57 -6.91
N HIS A 20 8.78 -3.53 -7.81
CA HIS A 20 9.05 -2.35 -8.62
C HIS A 20 8.55 -2.57 -10.05
N ASP A 21 7.64 -1.73 -10.49
CA ASP A 21 7.17 -1.68 -11.87
C ASP A 21 8.03 -0.66 -12.60
N GLU A 22 9.00 -1.15 -13.37
CA GLU A 22 9.96 -0.27 -14.02
C GLU A 22 9.35 0.64 -15.08
N LYS A 23 8.32 0.16 -15.79
CA LYS A 23 7.70 0.94 -16.85
C LYS A 23 7.03 2.21 -16.33
N ARG A 24 6.34 2.09 -15.20
CA ARG A 24 5.64 3.21 -14.60
C ARG A 24 6.45 3.91 -13.52
N ASN A 25 7.54 3.30 -13.13
CA ASN A 25 8.34 3.70 -11.98
C ASN A 25 7.47 3.79 -10.71
N TRP A 26 6.74 2.72 -10.46
CA TRP A 26 5.92 2.55 -9.26
C TRP A 26 6.54 1.51 -8.36
N LEU A 27 6.47 1.75 -7.08
CA LEU A 27 6.95 0.83 -6.07
C LEU A 27 5.77 0.37 -5.23
N PHE A 28 5.44 -0.93 -5.33
CA PHE A 28 4.35 -1.51 -4.55
C PHE A 28 4.90 -2.00 -3.22
N LEU A 29 4.38 -1.45 -2.14
CA LEU A 29 4.79 -1.79 -0.78
C LEU A 29 3.65 -2.58 -0.17
N ILE A 30 3.85 -3.89 -0.03
CA ILE A 30 2.76 -4.82 0.32
C ILE A 30 2.99 -5.39 1.70
N GLU A 31 1.99 -5.25 2.57
CA GLU A 31 2.01 -5.86 3.90
C GLU A 31 0.94 -6.93 3.99
N ALA A 32 1.35 -8.15 4.35
CA ALA A 32 0.41 -9.22 4.63
C ALA A 32 -0.22 -8.94 5.98
N VAL A 33 -1.55 -8.91 6.03
CA VAL A 33 -2.25 -8.60 7.26
C VAL A 33 -2.30 -9.84 8.14
N THR A 34 -1.63 -9.74 9.28
CA THR A 34 -1.59 -10.78 10.29
C THR A 34 -1.93 -10.11 11.64
N SER A 35 -1.22 -10.46 12.67
CA SER A 35 -1.43 -9.89 14.00
C SER A 35 -1.12 -8.39 14.09
N HIS A 36 -0.36 -7.85 13.12
CA HIS A 36 0.06 -6.45 13.15
C HIS A 36 -0.94 -5.49 12.49
N GLY A 37 -1.98 -6.02 11.88
CA GLY A 37 -3.00 -5.20 11.25
C GLY A 37 -2.66 -4.75 9.84
N PRO A 38 -3.55 -3.96 9.23
CA PRO A 38 -3.40 -3.52 7.84
C PRO A 38 -2.51 -2.30 7.71
N MET A 39 -2.33 -1.84 6.47
CA MET A 39 -1.62 -0.61 6.16
C MET A 39 -2.43 0.58 6.71
N SER A 40 -2.04 1.05 7.88
CA SER A 40 -2.68 2.18 8.56
C SER A 40 -2.06 3.50 8.10
N TYR A 41 -2.70 4.61 8.42
CA TYR A 41 -2.16 5.93 8.10
C TYR A 41 -0.77 6.13 8.72
N LYS A 42 -0.61 5.69 9.97
CA LYS A 42 0.70 5.77 10.63
C LYS A 42 1.76 5.01 9.86
N ARG A 43 1.41 3.81 9.39
CA ARG A 43 2.35 2.98 8.63
C ARG A 43 2.71 3.61 7.30
N VAL A 44 1.74 4.21 6.63
CA VAL A 44 1.99 4.93 5.39
C VAL A 44 3.00 6.04 5.62
N LEU A 45 2.81 6.83 6.67
CA LEU A 45 3.73 7.92 6.98
C LEU A 45 5.13 7.41 7.30
N GLU A 46 5.24 6.30 8.02
CA GLU A 46 6.55 5.69 8.32
C GLU A 46 7.27 5.29 7.04
N LEU A 47 6.55 4.65 6.13
CA LEU A 47 7.15 4.20 4.87
C LEU A 47 7.49 5.37 3.95
N GLU A 48 6.64 6.38 3.89
CA GLU A 48 6.95 7.57 3.11
C GLU A 48 8.21 8.26 3.60
N LEU A 49 8.37 8.33 4.92
CA LEU A 49 9.57 8.93 5.50
C LEU A 49 10.81 8.09 5.20
N MET A 50 10.70 6.78 5.37
CA MET A 50 11.80 5.85 5.08
C MET A 50 12.25 5.94 3.63
N LEU A 51 11.30 6.13 2.71
CA LEU A 51 11.56 6.14 1.27
C LEU A 51 11.58 7.55 0.68
N SER A 52 11.81 8.55 1.50
CA SER A 52 11.76 9.95 1.06
C SER A 52 12.77 10.27 -0.05
N ALA A 53 13.87 9.52 -0.13
CA ALA A 53 14.86 9.70 -1.20
C ALA A 53 14.53 8.91 -2.47
N CYS A 54 13.49 8.10 -2.45
CA CYS A 54 13.09 7.31 -3.59
C CYS A 54 12.19 8.14 -4.50
N HIS A 55 12.47 8.12 -5.79
CA HIS A 55 11.70 8.91 -6.77
C HIS A 55 10.55 8.15 -7.41
N ALA A 56 10.37 6.88 -7.09
CA ALA A 56 9.27 6.09 -7.62
C ALA A 56 7.95 6.52 -6.96
N GLY A 57 6.85 6.33 -7.67
CA GLY A 57 5.53 6.50 -7.08
C GLY A 57 5.27 5.36 -6.10
N LEU A 58 4.86 5.68 -4.89
CA LEU A 58 4.64 4.68 -3.86
C LEU A 58 3.19 4.24 -3.84
N ILE A 59 2.96 2.93 -3.89
CA ILE A 59 1.63 2.33 -3.81
C ILE A 59 1.62 1.37 -2.63
N PHE A 60 0.74 1.63 -1.68
CA PHE A 60 0.66 0.86 -0.44
C PHE A 60 -0.46 -0.15 -0.53
N VAL A 61 -0.17 -1.40 -0.21
CA VAL A 61 -1.13 -2.50 -0.34
C VAL A 61 -1.22 -3.27 0.97
N SER A 62 -2.46 -3.48 1.43
CA SER A 62 -2.74 -4.42 2.52
C SER A 62 -3.24 -5.71 1.89
N ALA A 63 -2.55 -6.82 2.13
CA ALA A 63 -2.90 -8.12 1.56
C ALA A 63 -3.58 -8.99 2.62
N PHE A 64 -4.82 -9.39 2.34
CA PHE A 64 -5.62 -10.19 3.26
C PHE A 64 -5.77 -11.61 2.73
N PRO A 65 -5.82 -12.61 3.62
CA PRO A 65 -6.03 -14.00 3.19
C PRO A 65 -7.44 -14.22 2.66
N ASP A 66 -8.43 -13.54 3.21
CA ASP A 66 -9.83 -13.73 2.82
C ASP A 66 -10.68 -12.50 3.15
N MET A 67 -11.94 -12.53 2.72
CA MET A 67 -12.86 -11.43 2.94
C MET A 67 -13.18 -11.23 4.42
N ALA A 68 -13.19 -12.29 5.20
CA ALA A 68 -13.50 -12.20 6.62
C ALA A 68 -12.46 -11.35 7.35
N GLU A 69 -11.18 -11.58 7.06
CA GLU A 69 -10.11 -10.78 7.64
C GLU A 69 -10.16 -9.33 7.14
N PHE A 70 -10.47 -9.13 5.86
CA PHE A 70 -10.64 -7.78 5.34
C PHE A 70 -11.74 -7.04 6.10
N ARG A 71 -12.91 -7.67 6.27
CA ARG A 71 -14.02 -7.03 6.99
C ARG A 71 -13.64 -6.68 8.42
N ARG A 72 -12.85 -7.52 9.05
CA ARG A 72 -12.42 -7.29 10.43
C ARG A 72 -11.59 -6.02 10.59
N HIS A 73 -10.78 -5.71 9.57
CA HIS A 73 -9.83 -4.60 9.63
C HIS A 73 -10.19 -3.42 8.73
N SER A 74 -11.31 -3.48 8.04
CA SER A 74 -11.63 -2.52 7.00
C SER A 74 -11.68 -1.07 7.46
N SER A 75 -12.05 -0.83 8.72
CA SER A 75 -12.12 0.52 9.26
C SER A 75 -10.76 1.12 9.61
N LYS A 76 -9.70 0.30 9.61
CA LYS A 76 -8.37 0.73 10.02
C LYS A 76 -7.43 0.97 8.84
N ILE A 77 -7.89 0.73 7.64
CA ILE A 77 -7.09 0.86 6.43
C ILE A 77 -6.97 2.33 6.04
N ALA A 78 -5.77 2.76 5.70
CA ALA A 78 -5.54 4.15 5.31
C ALA A 78 -6.20 4.46 3.98
N TRP A 79 -6.70 5.68 3.84
CA TRP A 79 -7.21 6.16 2.55
C TRP A 79 -6.06 6.28 1.56
N ASP A 80 -6.38 6.16 0.28
CA ASP A 80 -5.44 6.22 -0.84
C ASP A 80 -4.43 5.08 -0.81
N THR A 81 -4.85 3.94 -0.28
CA THR A 81 -4.08 2.69 -0.35
C THR A 81 -4.94 1.60 -1.00
N GLU A 82 -4.29 0.49 -1.35
CA GLU A 82 -4.94 -0.61 -2.04
C GLU A 82 -5.15 -1.78 -1.10
N VAL A 83 -6.15 -2.59 -1.38
CA VAL A 83 -6.41 -3.84 -0.67
C VAL A 83 -6.40 -4.98 -1.68
N TRP A 84 -5.64 -6.02 -1.39
CA TRP A 84 -5.63 -7.26 -2.17
C TRP A 84 -6.12 -8.39 -1.27
N ILE A 85 -7.02 -9.21 -1.80
CA ILE A 85 -7.60 -10.33 -1.06
C ILE A 85 -7.31 -11.61 -1.83
N ALA A 86 -6.66 -12.57 -1.16
CA ALA A 86 -6.21 -13.79 -1.83
C ALA A 86 -7.36 -14.59 -2.45
N GLU A 87 -8.58 -14.52 -1.88
CA GLU A 87 -9.75 -15.16 -2.46
C GLU A 87 -10.15 -14.57 -3.82
N LEU A 88 -9.74 -13.31 -4.07
CA LEU A 88 -10.07 -12.58 -5.29
C LEU A 88 -8.78 -12.03 -5.90
N PRO A 89 -7.86 -12.92 -6.31
CA PRO A 89 -6.48 -12.51 -6.60
C PRO A 89 -6.32 -11.61 -7.82
N GLU A 90 -7.33 -11.51 -8.66
CA GLU A 90 -7.26 -10.69 -9.88
C GLU A 90 -7.76 -9.27 -9.66
N HIS A 91 -8.13 -8.91 -8.42
CA HIS A 91 -8.74 -7.62 -8.14
C HIS A 91 -8.01 -6.87 -7.04
N LEU A 92 -8.10 -5.55 -7.11
CA LEU A 92 -7.66 -4.66 -6.05
C LEU A 92 -8.81 -3.75 -5.65
N ILE A 93 -8.94 -3.46 -4.37
CA ILE A 93 -9.90 -2.48 -3.87
C ILE A 93 -9.10 -1.23 -3.52
N HIS A 94 -9.50 -0.11 -4.10
CA HIS A 94 -8.84 1.17 -3.81
C HIS A 94 -9.64 1.96 -2.79
N TYR A 95 -9.01 2.31 -1.68
CA TYR A 95 -9.61 3.18 -0.67
C TYR A 95 -9.42 4.63 -1.11
N ASN A 96 -10.39 5.13 -1.85
CA ASN A 96 -10.29 6.45 -2.45
C ASN A 96 -10.45 7.57 -1.41
N GLY A 97 -9.38 8.31 -1.14
CA GLY A 97 -9.37 9.42 -0.18
C GLY A 97 -9.87 10.72 -0.74
N ASP A 98 -10.17 10.77 -2.05
CA ASP A 98 -10.73 11.95 -2.68
C ASP A 98 -12.21 12.07 -2.36
N ARG A 99 -12.83 13.10 -2.92
CA ARG A 99 -14.27 13.27 -2.75
C ARG A 99 -15.01 12.02 -3.20
N PHE A 100 -15.91 11.55 -2.37
CA PHE A 100 -16.75 10.42 -2.74
C PHE A 100 -18.08 10.84 -3.34
N LEU A 101 -18.40 12.14 -3.34
CA LEU A 101 -19.63 12.66 -3.95
C LEU A 101 -19.31 13.26 -5.31
N GLY A 102 -20.05 12.83 -6.32
CA GLY A 102 -19.91 13.31 -7.68
C GLY A 102 -19.04 12.40 -8.53
N PRO A 103 -18.94 12.73 -9.82
CA PRO A 103 -18.18 11.90 -10.75
C PRO A 103 -16.69 11.97 -10.49
N ARG A 104 -16.01 10.89 -10.86
CA ARG A 104 -14.56 10.84 -10.79
C ARG A 104 -13.96 11.84 -11.77
N ASP A 105 -12.88 12.49 -11.36
CA ASP A 105 -12.14 13.43 -12.19
C ASP A 105 -11.32 12.67 -13.23
N ARG A 106 -11.71 12.79 -14.50
CA ARG A 106 -11.06 12.06 -15.59
C ARG A 106 -9.65 12.54 -15.89
N SER A 107 -9.32 13.76 -15.50
CA SER A 107 -7.98 14.29 -15.74
C SER A 107 -6.93 13.58 -14.90
N ARG A 108 -7.35 12.82 -13.92
CA ARG A 108 -6.46 12.09 -13.00
C ARG A 108 -6.20 10.65 -13.42
N SER A 109 -6.84 10.17 -14.43
CA SER A 109 -6.71 8.75 -14.83
C SER A 109 -5.46 8.47 -15.65
#